data_2f02696a9596c9940549b0cda7d4ad25
#
_entry.id   2f02696a9596c9940549b0cda7d4ad25
#
_cell.length_a   1.000
_cell.length_b   1.000
_cell.length_c   1.000
_cell.angle_alpha   90.00
_cell.angle_beta   90.00
_cell.angle_gamma   90.00
#
_symmetry.space_group_name_H-M   'P 1'
#
loop_
_entity.id
_entity.type
_entity.pdbx_description
1 polymer ?
#
loop_
_entity_poly.entity_id
_entity_poly.type
_entity_poly.pdbx_seq_one_letter_code
_entity_poly.pdbx_strand_id
1 'polypeptide(L)'
;MRPYRDCSRGLVLAFVSTLSKLSTAARRLVIGRPFRSDSLGHTLLPKRIALPVFASDALSSVAYAPEEIFLVLSVAGMSAYAMTPWIGLAVAAVMMVVVASYRQNVHAYPSGGGDYEVVTTNLGPTAGLTVGSALLVDYVLTVAVSMSSAMSNIGSAIPLVAQHKVTFAVAAIVILMSMNLRGVRESGAAFAIPTYAFMIGMYLMLGWGLFQIYVLGTPLRAESASFEMHGEGNGILGFALVFLVARAFSSGCAALTGVEAISNGVPAFRKPKSRNAATTLLLLGGIAITLFMGIILLAERTGAKIAEDPTRQLSG
;
A
#
# COMPACT_ATOMS: atom_id res chain seq x y z
N MET A 1 53.57 48.09 15.35
CA MET A 1 52.72 47.38 14.40
C MET A 1 52.22 46.08 15.04
N ARG A 2 50.95 46.00 15.49
CA ARG A 2 50.36 44.82 16.06
C ARG A 2 49.38 44.22 15.02
N PRO A 3 49.27 42.91 14.93
CA PRO A 3 48.67 42.26 13.76
C PRO A 3 47.13 42.26 13.80
N TYR A 4 46.55 42.72 12.73
CA TYR A 4 45.11 42.76 12.40
C TYR A 4 44.56 41.38 11.98
N ARG A 5 45.21 40.27 12.39
CA ARG A 5 44.89 38.91 11.88
C ARG A 5 43.96 38.05 12.73
N ASP A 6 43.57 38.46 13.95
CA ASP A 6 42.84 37.55 14.85
C ASP A 6 41.31 37.70 14.84
N CYS A 7 40.79 38.83 14.38
CA CYS A 7 39.32 39.04 14.41
C CYS A 7 38.57 38.26 13.34
N SER A 8 39.16 38.07 12.14
CA SER A 8 38.52 37.32 11.04
C SER A 8 38.47 35.80 11.28
N ARG A 9 39.51 35.26 11.94
CA ARG A 9 39.54 33.84 12.30
C ARG A 9 38.49 33.47 13.35
N GLY A 10 38.25 34.33 14.33
CA GLY A 10 37.24 34.15 15.35
C GLY A 10 35.82 34.14 14.76
N LEU A 11 35.55 35.02 13.80
CA LEU A 11 34.24 35.12 13.16
C LEU A 11 33.95 33.88 12.24
N VAL A 12 34.96 33.44 11.51
CA VAL A 12 34.85 32.23 10.65
C VAL A 12 34.65 30.98 11.50
N LEU A 13 35.38 30.83 12.61
CA LEU A 13 35.19 29.68 13.51
C LEU A 13 33.83 29.69 14.22
N ALA A 14 33.34 30.88 14.62
CA ALA A 14 31.98 31.01 15.18
C ALA A 14 30.91 30.69 14.15
N PHE A 15 31.06 31.15 12.91
CA PHE A 15 30.13 30.85 11.83
C PHE A 15 30.08 29.34 11.46
N VAL A 16 31.26 28.69 11.35
CA VAL A 16 31.39 27.26 11.11
C VAL A 16 30.81 26.46 12.28
N SER A 17 31.04 26.89 13.53
CA SER A 17 30.44 26.21 14.71
C SER A 17 28.92 26.37 14.77
N THR A 18 28.39 27.52 14.34
CA THR A 18 26.93 27.74 14.29
C THR A 18 26.27 26.92 13.16
N LEU A 19 26.89 26.84 11.99
CA LEU A 19 26.47 26.01 10.89
C LEU A 19 26.50 24.52 11.28
N SER A 20 27.54 24.06 11.96
CA SER A 20 27.62 22.66 12.45
C SER A 20 26.56 22.34 13.52
N LYS A 21 26.25 23.30 14.40
CA LYS A 21 25.16 23.16 15.39
C LYS A 21 23.78 23.13 14.72
N LEU A 22 23.56 23.99 13.73
CA LEU A 22 22.32 24.01 12.93
C LEU A 22 22.15 22.73 12.13
N SER A 23 23.19 22.25 11.45
CA SER A 23 23.16 20.99 10.72
C SER A 23 22.94 19.80 11.66
N THR A 24 23.56 19.82 12.85
CA THR A 24 23.36 18.78 13.87
C THR A 24 21.96 18.85 14.46
N ALA A 25 21.41 20.05 14.68
CA ALA A 25 20.02 20.22 15.15
C ALA A 25 19.01 19.77 14.09
N ALA A 26 19.20 20.17 12.83
CA ALA A 26 18.37 19.74 11.70
C ALA A 26 18.44 18.20 11.52
N ARG A 27 19.64 17.63 11.57
CA ARG A 27 19.84 16.17 11.53
C ARG A 27 19.13 15.46 12.70
N ARG A 28 19.21 16.01 13.91
CA ARG A 28 18.51 15.45 15.09
C ARG A 28 16.99 15.60 14.98
N LEU A 29 16.51 16.65 14.34
CA LEU A 29 15.08 16.87 14.12
C LEU A 29 14.52 15.89 13.09
N VAL A 30 15.26 15.63 12.00
CA VAL A 30 14.84 14.77 10.87
C VAL A 30 15.13 13.30 11.16
N ILE A 31 16.33 12.95 11.57
CA ILE A 31 16.80 11.56 11.74
C ILE A 31 16.61 11.05 13.19
N GLY A 32 16.45 11.96 14.16
CA GLY A 32 16.37 11.60 15.57
C GLY A 32 17.76 11.44 16.23
N ARG A 33 17.77 10.94 17.48
CA ARG A 33 19.01 10.64 18.20
C ARG A 33 19.48 9.22 17.84
N PRO A 34 20.79 8.99 17.63
CA PRO A 34 21.31 7.65 17.40
C PRO A 34 21.01 6.75 18.61
N PHE A 35 20.48 5.55 18.34
CA PHE A 35 20.25 4.56 19.39
C PHE A 35 21.56 3.97 19.91
N ARG A 36 21.61 3.69 21.20
CA ARG A 36 22.72 2.92 21.79
C ARG A 36 22.60 1.46 21.36
N SER A 37 23.73 0.81 21.13
CA SER A 37 23.75 -0.60 20.67
C SER A 37 23.02 -1.57 21.61
N ASP A 38 22.98 -1.26 22.91
CA ASP A 38 22.30 -2.05 23.95
C ASP A 38 20.76 -2.00 23.81
N SER A 39 20.21 -0.98 23.13
CA SER A 39 18.77 -0.80 22.97
C SER A 39 18.20 -1.42 21.69
N LEU A 40 19.05 -2.05 20.85
CA LEU A 40 18.62 -2.69 19.59
C LEU A 40 17.57 -3.80 19.80
N GLY A 41 17.66 -4.54 20.92
CA GLY A 41 16.65 -5.54 21.28
C GLY A 41 15.25 -4.98 21.54
N HIS A 42 15.16 -3.71 21.94
CA HIS A 42 13.90 -3.01 22.20
C HIS A 42 13.26 -2.41 20.94
N THR A 43 13.98 -2.40 19.81
CA THR A 43 13.46 -1.89 18.52
C THR A 43 12.64 -2.94 17.75
N LEU A 44 12.68 -4.21 18.18
CA LEU A 44 11.94 -5.28 17.53
C LEU A 44 10.42 -5.11 17.68
N LEU A 45 9.71 -5.31 16.58
CA LEU A 45 8.28 -5.09 16.48
C LEU A 45 7.48 -6.28 17.07
N PRO A 46 6.54 -6.02 18.00
CA PRO A 46 5.52 -7.00 18.34
C PRO A 46 4.51 -7.15 17.17
N LYS A 47 3.85 -8.30 17.05
CA LYS A 47 2.89 -8.56 15.96
C LYS A 47 1.84 -7.45 15.77
N ARG A 48 1.35 -6.85 16.87
CA ARG A 48 0.36 -5.76 16.85
C ARG A 48 0.83 -4.50 16.12
N ILE A 49 2.12 -4.24 16.11
CA ILE A 49 2.71 -3.10 15.40
C ILE A 49 3.26 -3.56 14.04
N ALA A 50 3.80 -4.77 13.96
CA ALA A 50 4.32 -5.33 12.72
C ALA A 50 3.24 -5.50 11.64
N LEU A 51 2.04 -5.98 12.03
CA LEU A 51 0.94 -6.14 11.09
C LEU A 51 0.61 -4.81 10.37
N PRO A 52 0.24 -3.70 11.03
CA PRO A 52 -0.10 -2.47 10.33
C PRO A 52 1.09 -1.85 9.59
N VAL A 53 2.32 -2.02 10.06
CA VAL A 53 3.52 -1.50 9.38
C VAL A 53 3.76 -2.18 8.04
N PHE A 54 3.69 -3.50 8.01
CA PHE A 54 3.96 -4.28 6.80
C PHE A 54 2.71 -4.54 5.94
N ALA A 55 1.52 -4.37 6.50
CA ALA A 55 0.26 -4.63 5.81
C ALA A 55 -0.34 -3.38 5.16
N SER A 56 0.15 -2.17 5.47
CA SER A 56 -0.44 -0.92 4.96
C SER A 56 -0.47 -0.88 3.43
N ASP A 57 0.59 -1.32 2.79
CA ASP A 57 0.69 -1.39 1.34
C ASP A 57 -0.28 -2.41 0.76
N ALA A 58 -0.22 -3.66 1.21
CA ALA A 58 -1.12 -4.72 0.75
C ALA A 58 -2.61 -4.37 0.98
N LEU A 59 -2.95 -3.71 2.10
CA LEU A 59 -4.33 -3.33 2.40
C LEU A 59 -4.83 -2.18 1.52
N SER A 60 -3.97 -1.23 1.15
CA SER A 60 -4.33 -0.20 0.18
C SER A 60 -4.59 -0.80 -1.19
N SER A 61 -3.73 -1.73 -1.62
CA SER A 61 -3.86 -2.45 -2.90
C SER A 61 -5.15 -3.26 -2.98
N VAL A 62 -5.53 -3.93 -1.90
CA VAL A 62 -6.82 -4.66 -1.80
C VAL A 62 -8.02 -3.74 -1.92
N ALA A 63 -7.92 -2.49 -1.50
CA ALA A 63 -9.04 -1.55 -1.58
C ALA A 63 -9.30 -1.07 -3.02
N TYR A 64 -8.26 -0.81 -3.81
CA TYR A 64 -8.43 -0.30 -5.18
C TYR A 64 -8.44 -1.40 -6.25
N ALA A 65 -7.90 -2.59 -6.00
CA ALA A 65 -7.86 -3.66 -7.00
C ALA A 65 -9.26 -4.10 -7.51
N PRO A 66 -10.34 -4.13 -6.71
CA PRO A 66 -11.68 -4.32 -7.23
C PRO A 66 -12.09 -3.24 -8.25
N GLU A 67 -11.76 -1.98 -7.98
CA GLU A 67 -12.02 -0.86 -8.90
C GLU A 67 -11.34 -1.08 -10.25
N GLU A 68 -10.09 -1.55 -10.25
CA GLU A 68 -9.37 -1.87 -11.48
C GLU A 68 -10.03 -2.99 -12.29
N ILE A 69 -10.60 -4.01 -11.63
CA ILE A 69 -11.37 -5.05 -12.31
C ILE A 69 -12.61 -4.45 -12.97
N PHE A 70 -13.38 -3.64 -12.23
CA PHE A 70 -14.58 -2.99 -12.74
C PHE A 70 -14.23 -2.03 -13.89
N LEU A 71 -13.13 -1.27 -13.77
CA LEU A 71 -12.67 -0.34 -14.81
C LEU A 71 -12.36 -1.06 -16.12
N VAL A 72 -11.64 -2.18 -16.07
CA VAL A 72 -11.33 -2.96 -17.28
C VAL A 72 -12.60 -3.56 -17.88
N LEU A 73 -13.51 -4.08 -17.05
CA LEU A 73 -14.74 -4.70 -17.52
C LEU A 73 -15.77 -3.68 -18.03
N SER A 74 -15.68 -2.40 -17.58
CA SER A 74 -16.62 -1.35 -18.05
C SER A 74 -16.55 -1.13 -19.56
N VAL A 75 -15.40 -1.38 -20.17
CA VAL A 75 -15.21 -1.30 -21.64
C VAL A 75 -16.15 -2.23 -22.40
N ALA A 76 -16.45 -3.41 -21.84
CA ALA A 76 -17.38 -4.37 -22.47
C ALA A 76 -18.86 -4.21 -22.03
N GLY A 77 -19.13 -3.23 -21.16
CA GLY A 77 -20.47 -2.93 -20.68
C GLY A 77 -20.95 -3.84 -19.56
N MET A 78 -22.24 -3.71 -19.21
CA MET A 78 -22.87 -4.37 -18.05
C MET A 78 -22.79 -5.89 -18.06
N SER A 79 -22.79 -6.52 -19.22
CA SER A 79 -22.74 -7.99 -19.34
C SER A 79 -21.43 -8.57 -18.81
N ALA A 80 -20.33 -7.82 -18.94
CA ALA A 80 -19.03 -8.26 -18.46
C ALA A 80 -18.90 -8.16 -16.92
N TYR A 81 -19.67 -7.31 -16.26
CA TYR A 81 -19.65 -7.19 -14.79
C TYR A 81 -20.09 -8.48 -14.08
N ALA A 82 -20.92 -9.31 -14.73
CA ALA A 82 -21.27 -10.64 -14.21
C ALA A 82 -20.06 -11.56 -14.02
N MET A 83 -18.91 -11.25 -14.66
CA MET A 83 -17.68 -12.02 -14.52
C MET A 83 -16.82 -11.54 -13.32
N THR A 84 -17.11 -10.38 -12.73
CA THR A 84 -16.32 -9.81 -11.63
C THR A 84 -16.14 -10.76 -10.44
N PRO A 85 -17.18 -11.48 -9.93
CA PRO A 85 -16.99 -12.39 -8.81
C PRO A 85 -16.06 -13.56 -9.13
N TRP A 86 -16.11 -14.06 -10.36
CA TRP A 86 -15.26 -15.17 -10.81
C TRP A 86 -13.80 -14.73 -10.96
N ILE A 87 -13.57 -13.54 -11.52
CA ILE A 87 -12.25 -12.94 -11.59
C ILE A 87 -11.72 -12.68 -10.18
N GLY A 88 -12.56 -12.12 -9.29
CA GLY A 88 -12.20 -11.91 -7.89
C GLY A 88 -11.84 -13.21 -7.17
N LEU A 89 -12.59 -14.29 -7.40
CA LEU A 89 -12.26 -15.60 -6.83
C LEU A 89 -10.93 -16.14 -7.35
N ALA A 90 -10.65 -15.97 -8.63
CA ALA A 90 -9.36 -16.36 -9.22
C ALA A 90 -8.20 -15.58 -8.61
N VAL A 91 -8.32 -14.24 -8.44
CA VAL A 91 -7.33 -13.41 -7.77
C VAL A 91 -7.15 -13.83 -6.31
N ALA A 92 -8.24 -14.08 -5.58
CA ALA A 92 -8.19 -14.54 -4.19
C ALA A 92 -7.50 -15.92 -4.07
N ALA A 93 -7.71 -16.83 -5.04
CA ALA A 93 -7.01 -18.11 -5.07
C ALA A 93 -5.50 -17.93 -5.28
N VAL A 94 -5.09 -17.06 -6.20
CA VAL A 94 -3.67 -16.73 -6.39
C VAL A 94 -3.08 -16.11 -5.13
N MET A 95 -3.80 -15.17 -4.49
CA MET A 95 -3.37 -14.55 -3.23
C MET A 95 -3.15 -15.62 -2.14
N MET A 96 -4.02 -16.60 -2.04
CA MET A 96 -3.88 -17.71 -1.09
C MET A 96 -2.60 -18.52 -1.34
N VAL A 97 -2.30 -18.82 -2.60
CA VAL A 97 -1.07 -19.53 -3.00
C VAL A 97 0.17 -18.70 -2.69
N VAL A 98 0.15 -17.41 -2.99
CA VAL A 98 1.25 -16.48 -2.72
C VAL A 98 1.53 -16.38 -1.22
N VAL A 99 0.48 -16.18 -0.39
CA VAL A 99 0.61 -16.13 1.07
C VAL A 99 1.17 -17.45 1.62
N ALA A 100 0.72 -18.60 1.10
CA ALA A 100 1.23 -19.91 1.50
C ALA A 100 2.71 -20.08 1.12
N SER A 101 3.11 -19.61 -0.07
CA SER A 101 4.50 -19.62 -0.53
C SER A 101 5.41 -18.76 0.35
N TYR A 102 5.03 -17.50 0.60
CA TYR A 102 5.81 -16.62 1.48
C TYR A 102 5.88 -17.13 2.91
N ARG A 103 4.85 -17.80 3.41
CA ARG A 103 4.90 -18.47 4.71
C ARG A 103 5.99 -19.54 4.78
N GLN A 104 6.25 -20.26 3.70
CA GLN A 104 7.35 -21.20 3.62
C GLN A 104 8.70 -20.48 3.54
N ASN A 105 8.76 -19.43 2.72
CA ASN A 105 9.97 -18.63 2.53
C ASN A 105 10.48 -18.01 3.84
N VAL A 106 9.61 -17.46 4.69
CA VAL A 106 10.02 -16.84 5.97
C VAL A 106 10.61 -17.87 6.97
N HIS A 107 10.34 -19.16 6.79
CA HIS A 107 10.97 -20.22 7.57
C HIS A 107 12.30 -20.68 6.94
N ALA A 108 12.35 -20.74 5.61
CA ALA A 108 13.55 -21.16 4.88
C ALA A 108 14.64 -20.07 4.90
N TYR A 109 14.25 -18.80 4.86
CA TYR A 109 15.15 -17.64 4.82
C TYR A 109 14.90 -16.68 6.00
N PRO A 110 15.28 -17.06 7.22
CA PRO A 110 15.02 -16.26 8.42
C PRO A 110 15.85 -14.97 8.51
N SER A 111 16.85 -14.80 7.64
CA SER A 111 17.64 -13.59 7.46
C SER A 111 16.80 -12.42 6.93
N GLY A 112 15.63 -12.71 6.32
CA GLY A 112 14.84 -11.72 5.59
C GLY A 112 15.36 -11.52 4.18
N GLY A 113 14.92 -10.41 3.54
CA GLY A 113 15.33 -10.10 2.16
C GLY A 113 14.36 -10.64 1.09
N GLY A 114 13.35 -11.42 1.51
CA GLY A 114 12.27 -11.86 0.63
C GLY A 114 12.74 -12.48 -0.68
N ASP A 115 12.17 -12.00 -1.79
CA ASP A 115 12.46 -12.54 -3.12
C ASP A 115 13.93 -12.32 -3.55
N TYR A 116 14.53 -11.20 -3.11
CA TYR A 116 15.95 -10.93 -3.37
C TYR A 116 16.85 -12.01 -2.78
N GLU A 117 16.62 -12.39 -1.51
CA GLU A 117 17.40 -13.42 -0.82
C GLU A 117 17.19 -14.80 -1.45
N VAL A 118 15.94 -15.16 -1.74
CA VAL A 118 15.58 -16.43 -2.38
C VAL A 118 16.28 -16.56 -3.73
N VAL A 119 16.20 -15.53 -4.56
CA VAL A 119 16.81 -15.57 -5.92
C VAL A 119 18.32 -15.51 -5.85
N THR A 120 18.90 -14.70 -4.97
CA THR A 120 20.36 -14.60 -4.81
C THR A 120 20.95 -15.95 -4.38
N THR A 121 20.30 -16.63 -3.43
CA THR A 121 20.76 -17.91 -2.90
C THR A 121 20.64 -19.05 -3.91
N ASN A 122 19.56 -19.08 -4.72
CA ASN A 122 19.26 -20.20 -5.61
C ASN A 122 19.74 -20.00 -7.06
N LEU A 123 19.72 -18.76 -7.57
CA LEU A 123 20.05 -18.43 -8.96
C LEU A 123 21.30 -17.56 -9.12
N GLY A 124 21.88 -17.15 -7.99
CA GLY A 124 23.13 -16.38 -7.95
C GLY A 124 22.95 -14.86 -7.91
N PRO A 125 24.07 -14.11 -7.69
CA PRO A 125 24.03 -12.69 -7.36
C PRO A 125 23.48 -11.82 -8.50
N THR A 126 23.73 -12.16 -9.75
CA THR A 126 23.27 -11.37 -10.91
C THR A 126 21.74 -11.39 -11.02
N ALA A 127 21.13 -12.57 -10.87
CA ALA A 127 19.68 -12.71 -10.84
C ALA A 127 19.08 -11.98 -9.62
N GLY A 128 19.72 -12.08 -8.46
CA GLY A 128 19.34 -11.35 -7.25
C GLY A 128 19.36 -9.83 -7.45
N LEU A 129 20.39 -9.27 -8.06
CA LEU A 129 20.45 -7.83 -8.37
C LEU A 129 19.33 -7.39 -9.31
N THR A 130 18.95 -8.21 -10.28
CA THR A 130 17.82 -7.90 -11.17
C THR A 130 16.52 -7.81 -10.37
N VAL A 131 16.25 -8.79 -9.49
CA VAL A 131 15.06 -8.78 -8.61
C VAL A 131 15.10 -7.60 -7.64
N GLY A 132 16.26 -7.33 -7.01
CA GLY A 132 16.42 -6.18 -6.11
C GLY A 132 16.17 -4.84 -6.80
N SER A 133 16.61 -4.70 -8.06
CA SER A 133 16.35 -3.51 -8.87
C SER A 133 14.87 -3.38 -9.23
N ALA A 134 14.20 -4.48 -9.57
CA ALA A 134 12.77 -4.50 -9.86
C ALA A 134 11.95 -4.11 -8.63
N LEU A 135 12.25 -4.67 -7.45
CA LEU A 135 11.61 -4.32 -6.18
C LEU A 135 11.80 -2.85 -5.83
N LEU A 136 12.99 -2.28 -6.06
CA LEU A 136 13.24 -0.86 -5.82
C LEU A 136 12.35 0.03 -6.70
N VAL A 137 12.22 -0.30 -7.98
CA VAL A 137 11.34 0.42 -8.91
C VAL A 137 9.88 0.29 -8.48
N ASP A 138 9.45 -0.92 -8.12
CA ASP A 138 8.10 -1.19 -7.65
C ASP A 138 7.75 -0.35 -6.42
N TYR A 139 8.61 -0.31 -5.41
CA TYR A 139 8.39 0.51 -4.21
C TYR A 139 8.30 2.01 -4.51
N VAL A 140 9.13 2.52 -5.43
CA VAL A 140 9.06 3.93 -5.83
C VAL A 140 7.73 4.23 -6.53
N LEU A 141 7.30 3.35 -7.44
CA LEU A 141 6.02 3.49 -8.16
C LEU A 141 4.82 3.37 -7.22
N THR A 142 4.84 2.42 -6.30
CA THR A 142 3.78 2.24 -5.29
C THR A 142 3.60 3.49 -4.44
N VAL A 143 4.69 4.11 -3.96
CA VAL A 143 4.60 5.37 -3.21
C VAL A 143 4.03 6.48 -4.07
N ALA A 144 4.48 6.61 -5.32
CA ALA A 144 4.01 7.66 -6.23
C ALA A 144 2.51 7.52 -6.54
N VAL A 145 2.05 6.31 -6.86
CA VAL A 145 0.64 6.02 -7.16
C VAL A 145 -0.23 6.24 -5.92
N SER A 146 0.16 5.71 -4.77
CA SER A 146 -0.59 5.85 -3.52
C SER A 146 -0.73 7.31 -3.10
N MET A 147 0.34 8.12 -3.23
CA MET A 147 0.28 9.55 -2.93
C MET A 147 -0.58 10.33 -3.93
N SER A 148 -0.51 9.99 -5.21
CA SER A 148 -1.35 10.61 -6.25
C SER A 148 -2.83 10.33 -6.01
N SER A 149 -3.18 9.08 -5.72
CA SER A 149 -4.53 8.65 -5.38
C SER A 149 -5.03 9.34 -4.10
N ALA A 150 -4.20 9.39 -3.04
CA ALA A 150 -4.55 10.07 -1.80
C ALA A 150 -4.86 11.56 -2.03
N MET A 151 -4.02 12.26 -2.81
CA MET A 151 -4.24 13.69 -3.10
C MET A 151 -5.47 13.90 -3.99
N SER A 152 -5.81 12.98 -4.85
CA SER A 152 -7.05 13.04 -5.65
C SER A 152 -8.28 12.87 -4.77
N ASN A 153 -8.28 11.89 -3.87
CA ASN A 153 -9.38 11.66 -2.92
C ASN A 153 -9.54 12.82 -1.92
N ILE A 154 -8.45 13.37 -1.37
CA ILE A 154 -8.51 14.54 -0.48
C ILE A 154 -8.94 15.78 -1.26
N GLY A 155 -8.51 15.91 -2.50
CA GLY A 155 -8.85 17.02 -3.39
C GLY A 155 -10.35 17.09 -3.72
N SER A 156 -11.07 15.95 -3.74
CA SER A 156 -12.52 15.94 -3.91
C SER A 156 -13.26 16.62 -2.75
N ALA A 157 -12.69 16.55 -1.53
CA ALA A 157 -13.26 17.16 -0.33
C ALA A 157 -12.69 18.58 -0.05
N ILE A 158 -11.44 18.83 -0.43
CA ILE A 158 -10.71 20.07 -0.11
C ILE A 158 -10.20 20.74 -1.40
N PRO A 159 -10.88 21.80 -1.90
CA PRO A 159 -10.52 22.46 -3.17
C PRO A 159 -9.07 22.97 -3.22
N LEU A 160 -8.50 23.40 -2.09
CA LEU A 160 -7.11 23.85 -2.02
C LEU A 160 -6.13 22.73 -2.40
N VAL A 161 -6.40 21.50 -1.97
CA VAL A 161 -5.58 20.34 -2.33
C VAL A 161 -5.76 19.99 -3.79
N ALA A 162 -6.98 20.08 -4.32
CA ALA A 162 -7.24 19.85 -5.75
C ALA A 162 -6.43 20.78 -6.66
N GLN A 163 -6.28 22.05 -6.27
CA GLN A 163 -5.51 23.05 -7.03
C GLN A 163 -4.00 22.85 -6.97
N HIS A 164 -3.49 22.27 -5.89
CA HIS A 164 -2.04 22.12 -5.62
C HIS A 164 -1.64 20.68 -5.31
N LYS A 165 -2.22 19.69 -6.01
CA LYS A 165 -2.02 18.23 -5.75
C LYS A 165 -0.55 17.84 -5.61
N VAL A 166 0.29 18.31 -6.54
CA VAL A 166 1.73 17.95 -6.56
C VAL A 166 2.45 18.48 -5.31
N THR A 167 2.18 19.72 -4.92
CA THR A 167 2.82 20.34 -3.74
C THR A 167 2.46 19.59 -2.46
N PHE A 168 1.18 19.26 -2.28
CA PHE A 168 0.72 18.50 -1.13
C PHE A 168 1.25 17.05 -1.14
N ALA A 169 1.33 16.40 -2.30
CA ALA A 169 1.92 15.07 -2.45
C ALA A 169 3.39 15.06 -2.03
N VAL A 170 4.19 16.00 -2.55
CA VAL A 170 5.62 16.12 -2.20
C VAL A 170 5.80 16.42 -0.72
N ALA A 171 5.00 17.34 -0.16
CA ALA A 171 5.06 17.65 1.27
C ALA A 171 4.74 16.41 2.14
N ALA A 172 3.70 15.65 1.77
CA ALA A 172 3.34 14.42 2.46
C ALA A 172 4.46 13.36 2.39
N ILE A 173 5.07 13.17 1.21
CA ILE A 173 6.21 12.25 1.04
C ILE A 173 7.39 12.67 1.94
N VAL A 174 7.73 13.96 1.98
CA VAL A 174 8.82 14.48 2.83
C VAL A 174 8.52 14.24 4.32
N ILE A 175 7.28 14.47 4.75
CA ILE A 175 6.85 14.19 6.14
C ILE A 175 6.98 12.69 6.45
N LEU A 176 6.44 11.81 5.60
CA LEU A 176 6.51 10.37 5.80
C LEU A 176 7.95 9.84 5.79
N MET A 177 8.77 10.34 4.86
CA MET A 177 10.21 10.02 4.81
C MET A 177 10.90 10.44 6.11
N SER A 178 10.62 11.65 6.60
CA SER A 178 11.20 12.15 7.86
C SER A 178 10.77 11.30 9.06
N MET A 179 9.52 10.83 9.09
CA MET A 179 9.03 9.91 10.12
C MET A 179 9.73 8.56 10.04
N ASN A 180 9.90 8.00 8.85
CA ASN A 180 10.56 6.71 8.65
C ASN A 180 12.05 6.74 9.04
N LEU A 181 12.74 7.85 8.77
CA LEU A 181 14.14 8.04 9.17
C LEU A 181 14.35 8.07 10.68
N ARG A 182 13.31 8.33 11.48
CA ARG A 182 13.38 8.31 12.96
C ARG A 182 13.43 6.92 13.56
N GLY A 183 13.12 5.89 12.79
CA GLY A 183 13.20 4.50 13.20
C GLY A 183 11.87 3.75 13.07
N VAL A 184 11.98 2.48 12.73
CA VAL A 184 10.85 1.59 12.39
C VAL A 184 9.82 1.45 13.52
N ARG A 185 10.25 1.54 14.78
CA ARG A 185 9.33 1.37 15.92
C ARG A 185 8.49 2.62 16.17
N GLU A 186 9.08 3.81 16.08
CA GLU A 186 8.37 5.08 16.32
C GLU A 186 7.41 5.37 15.16
N SER A 187 7.89 5.22 13.93
CA SER A 187 7.05 5.34 12.74
C SER A 187 5.95 4.29 12.71
N GLY A 188 6.26 3.02 13.08
CA GLY A 188 5.31 1.92 13.12
C GLY A 188 4.13 2.14 14.07
N ALA A 189 4.36 2.76 15.23
CA ALA A 189 3.27 3.11 16.14
C ALA A 189 2.37 4.20 15.55
N ALA A 190 2.94 5.19 14.86
CA ALA A 190 2.19 6.24 14.18
C ALA A 190 1.36 5.72 13.01
N PHE A 191 1.91 4.78 12.21
CA PHE A 191 1.18 4.16 11.09
C PHE A 191 0.15 3.12 11.54
N ALA A 192 0.29 2.54 12.73
CA ALA A 192 -0.67 1.55 13.24
C ALA A 192 -2.07 2.13 13.39
N ILE A 193 -2.20 3.40 13.85
CA ILE A 193 -3.49 4.03 14.09
C ILE A 193 -4.30 4.16 12.78
N PRO A 194 -3.81 4.82 11.71
CA PRO A 194 -4.56 4.95 10.48
C PRO A 194 -4.83 3.60 9.80
N THR A 195 -3.89 2.64 9.87
CA THR A 195 -4.09 1.32 9.26
C THR A 195 -5.19 0.54 9.97
N TYR A 196 -5.22 0.53 11.31
CA TYR A 196 -6.31 -0.12 12.04
C TYR A 196 -7.64 0.61 11.87
N ALA A 197 -7.64 1.96 11.84
CA ALA A 197 -8.85 2.74 11.56
C ALA A 197 -9.42 2.41 10.17
N PHE A 198 -8.56 2.30 9.15
CA PHE A 198 -8.94 1.86 7.82
C PHE A 198 -9.56 0.46 7.84
N MET A 199 -8.89 -0.53 8.45
CA MET A 199 -9.39 -1.90 8.55
C MET A 199 -10.76 -1.96 9.22
N ILE A 200 -10.90 -1.29 10.37
CA ILE A 200 -12.16 -1.25 11.13
C ILE A 200 -13.26 -0.57 10.28
N GLY A 201 -12.95 0.57 9.68
CA GLY A 201 -13.89 1.28 8.80
C GLY A 201 -14.37 0.43 7.63
N MET A 202 -13.45 -0.27 6.95
CA MET A 202 -13.80 -1.17 5.85
C MET A 202 -14.67 -2.34 6.31
N TYR A 203 -14.33 -3.00 7.41
CA TYR A 203 -15.17 -4.09 7.95
C TYR A 203 -16.52 -3.59 8.46
N LEU A 204 -16.61 -2.41 9.03
CA LEU A 204 -17.88 -1.80 9.42
C LEU A 204 -18.74 -1.49 8.20
N MET A 205 -18.15 -0.92 7.15
CA MET A 205 -18.83 -0.64 5.88
C MET A 205 -19.38 -1.94 5.25
N LEU A 206 -18.51 -2.94 5.12
CA LEU A 206 -18.89 -4.24 4.55
C LEU A 206 -19.95 -4.95 5.40
N GLY A 207 -19.72 -5.01 6.72
CA GLY A 207 -20.63 -5.67 7.66
C GLY A 207 -22.00 -5.00 7.68
N TRP A 208 -22.04 -3.67 7.73
CA TRP A 208 -23.30 -2.92 7.71
C TRP A 208 -24.01 -3.04 6.37
N GLY A 209 -23.30 -2.90 5.25
CA GLY A 209 -23.89 -3.03 3.92
C GLY A 209 -24.48 -4.43 3.66
N LEU A 210 -23.72 -5.48 3.99
CA LEU A 210 -24.19 -6.85 3.85
C LEU A 210 -25.34 -7.17 4.83
N PHE A 211 -25.30 -6.64 6.05
CA PHE A 211 -26.39 -6.78 7.03
C PHE A 211 -27.69 -6.15 6.52
N GLN A 212 -27.63 -4.95 5.94
CA GLN A 212 -28.80 -4.29 5.35
C GLN A 212 -29.40 -5.12 4.20
N ILE A 213 -28.55 -5.65 3.31
CA ILE A 213 -29.00 -6.42 2.14
C ILE A 213 -29.60 -7.76 2.55
N TYR A 214 -28.89 -8.53 3.40
CA TYR A 214 -29.27 -9.93 3.66
C TYR A 214 -30.19 -10.13 4.87
N VAL A 215 -30.14 -9.23 5.87
CA VAL A 215 -30.92 -9.36 7.10
C VAL A 215 -32.14 -8.44 7.09
N LEU A 216 -31.92 -7.16 6.73
CA LEU A 216 -33.02 -6.19 6.69
C LEU A 216 -33.81 -6.19 5.37
N GLY A 217 -33.26 -6.85 4.32
CA GLY A 217 -33.91 -6.92 3.00
C GLY A 217 -34.06 -5.56 2.30
N THR A 218 -33.30 -4.53 2.75
CA THR A 218 -33.35 -3.21 2.14
C THR A 218 -32.50 -3.19 0.88
N PRO A 219 -33.08 -2.77 -0.29
CA PRO A 219 -32.32 -2.66 -1.52
C PRO A 219 -31.37 -1.46 -1.44
N LEU A 220 -30.11 -1.72 -1.07
CA LEU A 220 -29.06 -0.70 -1.16
C LEU A 220 -28.67 -0.51 -2.63
N ARG A 221 -28.64 0.72 -3.07
CA ARG A 221 -28.11 1.09 -4.40
C ARG A 221 -26.96 2.06 -4.23
N ALA A 222 -25.85 1.80 -4.93
CA ALA A 222 -24.77 2.76 -5.02
C ALA A 222 -25.24 4.00 -5.79
N GLU A 223 -24.72 5.16 -5.47
CA GLU A 223 -25.02 6.41 -6.18
C GLU A 223 -24.68 6.27 -7.67
N SER A 224 -23.56 5.61 -7.97
CA SER A 224 -23.11 5.28 -9.32
C SER A 224 -24.00 4.25 -10.06
N ALA A 225 -24.94 3.59 -9.39
CA ALA A 225 -25.81 2.60 -10.03
C ALA A 225 -26.73 3.22 -11.11
N SER A 226 -26.98 4.53 -11.03
CA SER A 226 -27.77 5.29 -12.01
C SER A 226 -26.94 5.76 -13.21
N PHE A 227 -25.62 5.61 -13.20
CA PHE A 227 -24.76 6.05 -14.29
C PHE A 227 -24.98 5.21 -15.54
N GLU A 228 -25.12 5.89 -16.68
CA GLU A 228 -25.17 5.24 -17.98
C GLU A 228 -23.77 4.83 -18.41
N MET A 229 -23.61 3.55 -18.68
CA MET A 229 -22.37 3.02 -19.22
C MET A 229 -22.49 2.92 -20.74
N HIS A 230 -21.72 3.70 -21.45
CA HIS A 230 -21.62 3.65 -22.92
C HIS A 230 -20.52 2.63 -23.31
N GLY A 231 -20.65 1.40 -22.85
CA GLY A 231 -19.76 0.33 -23.31
C GLY A 231 -20.12 -0.05 -24.75
N GLU A 232 -19.15 -0.32 -25.60
CA GLU A 232 -19.33 -0.89 -26.96
C GLU A 232 -19.95 -2.31 -26.88
N GLY A 233 -20.88 -2.50 -25.96
CA GLY A 233 -21.30 -3.75 -25.32
C GLY A 233 -22.03 -4.76 -26.19
N ASN A 234 -22.23 -4.56 -27.45
CA ASN A 234 -22.99 -5.51 -28.28
C ASN A 234 -22.10 -6.38 -29.18
N GLY A 235 -20.87 -6.68 -28.80
CA GLY A 235 -20.05 -7.44 -29.71
C GLY A 235 -18.72 -7.99 -29.22
N ILE A 236 -18.33 -7.78 -27.96
CA ILE A 236 -17.09 -8.39 -27.46
C ILE A 236 -17.35 -9.85 -27.12
N LEU A 237 -17.15 -10.71 -28.12
CA LEU A 237 -17.30 -12.17 -28.03
C LEU A 237 -16.00 -12.87 -28.46
N GLY A 238 -15.88 -14.14 -28.13
CA GLY A 238 -14.76 -14.96 -28.55
C GLY A 238 -13.43 -14.53 -27.92
N PHE A 239 -12.38 -14.40 -28.72
CA PHE A 239 -11.03 -14.13 -28.25
C PHE A 239 -10.89 -12.77 -27.55
N ALA A 240 -11.59 -11.75 -28.02
CA ALA A 240 -11.57 -10.42 -27.42
C ALA A 240 -12.12 -10.42 -25.98
N LEU A 241 -13.18 -11.21 -25.71
CA LEU A 241 -13.70 -11.38 -24.35
C LEU A 241 -12.70 -12.11 -23.46
N VAL A 242 -12.07 -13.16 -23.94
CA VAL A 242 -11.02 -13.88 -23.19
C VAL A 242 -9.86 -12.96 -22.84
N PHE A 243 -9.42 -12.14 -23.80
CA PHE A 243 -8.37 -11.16 -23.58
C PHE A 243 -8.77 -10.11 -22.53
N LEU A 244 -10.02 -9.60 -22.59
CA LEU A 244 -10.55 -8.65 -21.64
C LEU A 244 -10.60 -9.23 -20.21
N VAL A 245 -11.10 -10.47 -20.07
CA VAL A 245 -11.13 -11.17 -18.78
C VAL A 245 -9.73 -11.41 -18.23
N ALA A 246 -8.78 -11.83 -19.08
CA ALA A 246 -7.39 -12.00 -18.68
C ALA A 246 -6.76 -10.66 -18.25
N ARG A 247 -7.07 -9.57 -18.94
CA ARG A 247 -6.65 -8.22 -18.56
C ARG A 247 -7.25 -7.78 -17.23
N ALA A 248 -8.54 -7.99 -17.02
CA ALA A 248 -9.21 -7.68 -15.76
C ALA A 248 -8.64 -8.49 -14.60
N PHE A 249 -8.36 -9.78 -14.81
CA PHE A 249 -7.65 -10.62 -13.85
C PHE A 249 -6.25 -10.07 -13.53
N SER A 250 -5.48 -9.72 -14.56
CA SER A 250 -4.14 -9.14 -14.39
C SER A 250 -4.18 -7.82 -13.60
N SER A 251 -5.13 -6.93 -13.90
CA SER A 251 -5.32 -5.69 -13.14
C SER A 251 -5.74 -5.96 -11.69
N GLY A 252 -6.63 -6.95 -11.47
CA GLY A 252 -7.03 -7.38 -10.13
C GLY A 252 -5.88 -7.97 -9.30
N CYS A 253 -4.87 -8.55 -9.96
CA CYS A 253 -3.66 -9.04 -9.30
C CYS A 253 -2.83 -7.93 -8.62
N ALA A 254 -3.14 -6.65 -8.83
CA ALA A 254 -2.62 -5.56 -8.03
C ALA A 254 -2.89 -5.75 -6.52
N ALA A 255 -3.94 -6.49 -6.16
CA ALA A 255 -4.23 -6.87 -4.78
C ALA A 255 -3.13 -7.71 -4.10
N LEU A 256 -2.19 -8.29 -4.86
CA LEU A 256 -1.09 -9.11 -4.33
C LEU A 256 0.12 -8.28 -3.92
N THR A 257 0.22 -7.02 -4.36
CA THR A 257 1.36 -6.16 -4.02
C THR A 257 1.45 -5.92 -2.52
N GLY A 258 2.67 -5.80 -1.99
CA GLY A 258 2.94 -5.55 -0.59
C GLY A 258 2.90 -6.77 0.33
N VAL A 259 2.47 -7.95 -0.15
CA VAL A 259 2.49 -9.20 0.66
C VAL A 259 3.93 -9.61 0.98
N GLU A 260 4.88 -9.35 0.08
CA GLU A 260 6.32 -9.62 0.22
C GLU A 260 6.97 -8.79 1.34
N ALA A 261 6.39 -7.65 1.72
CA ALA A 261 6.96 -6.76 2.73
C ALA A 261 7.21 -7.47 4.08
N ILE A 262 6.36 -8.44 4.46
CA ILE A 262 6.53 -9.22 5.67
C ILE A 262 7.74 -10.17 5.53
N SER A 263 7.97 -10.75 4.35
CA SER A 263 9.12 -11.62 4.07
C SER A 263 10.42 -10.83 4.11
N ASN A 264 10.43 -9.62 3.55
CA ASN A 264 11.55 -8.69 3.63
C ASN A 264 11.83 -8.27 5.07
N GLY A 265 10.77 -8.06 5.86
CA GLY A 265 10.80 -7.54 7.22
C GLY A 265 11.03 -8.55 8.34
N VAL A 266 11.30 -9.83 8.06
CA VAL A 266 11.51 -10.88 9.10
C VAL A 266 12.50 -10.47 10.20
N PRO A 267 13.65 -9.82 9.90
CA PRO A 267 14.60 -9.38 10.93
C PRO A 267 14.03 -8.43 11.97
N ALA A 268 13.02 -7.65 11.61
CA ALA A 268 12.39 -6.64 12.48
C ALA A 268 11.43 -7.25 13.51
N PHE A 269 11.02 -8.51 13.36
CA PHE A 269 10.10 -9.16 14.29
C PHE A 269 10.79 -9.57 15.60
N ARG A 270 10.02 -9.57 16.70
CA ARG A 270 10.44 -10.20 17.97
C ARG A 270 10.64 -11.71 17.79
N LYS A 271 11.53 -12.29 18.60
CA LYS A 271 11.75 -13.75 18.61
C LYS A 271 10.50 -14.50 19.11
N PRO A 272 10.15 -15.64 18.51
CA PRO A 272 10.75 -16.29 17.33
C PRO A 272 10.32 -15.61 16.03
N LYS A 273 11.29 -15.03 15.29
CA LYS A 273 11.04 -14.11 14.18
C LYS A 273 10.22 -14.73 13.06
N SER A 274 10.66 -15.86 12.53
CA SER A 274 10.00 -16.55 11.40
C SER A 274 8.56 -16.97 11.74
N ARG A 275 8.33 -17.50 12.96
CA ARG A 275 6.98 -17.89 13.40
C ARG A 275 6.05 -16.67 13.52
N ASN A 276 6.60 -15.55 14.02
CA ASN A 276 5.82 -14.31 14.14
C ASN A 276 5.50 -13.72 12.77
N ALA A 277 6.47 -13.70 11.84
CA ALA A 277 6.29 -13.27 10.46
C ALA A 277 5.26 -14.16 9.73
N ALA A 278 5.39 -15.49 9.83
CA ALA A 278 4.47 -16.44 9.22
C ALA A 278 3.02 -16.30 9.73
N THR A 279 2.84 -16.02 11.02
CA THR A 279 1.51 -15.76 11.60
C THR A 279 0.94 -14.43 11.08
N THR A 280 1.79 -13.40 10.97
CA THR A 280 1.38 -12.07 10.45
C THR A 280 1.00 -12.16 8.98
N LEU A 281 1.72 -12.96 8.18
CA LEU A 281 1.35 -13.26 6.78
C LEU A 281 -0.03 -13.89 6.65
N LEU A 282 -0.34 -14.89 7.48
CA LEU A 282 -1.66 -15.52 7.48
C LEU A 282 -2.78 -14.55 7.86
N LEU A 283 -2.53 -13.71 8.86
CA LEU A 283 -3.49 -12.68 9.25
C LEU A 283 -3.69 -11.66 8.13
N LEU A 284 -2.59 -11.18 7.53
CA LEU A 284 -2.65 -10.28 6.38
C LEU A 284 -3.44 -10.90 5.23
N GLY A 285 -3.09 -12.13 4.81
CA GLY A 285 -3.77 -12.83 3.72
C GLY A 285 -5.27 -13.03 3.99
N GLY A 286 -5.64 -13.43 5.21
CA GLY A 286 -7.04 -13.57 5.61
C GLY A 286 -7.81 -12.24 5.55
N ILE A 287 -7.22 -11.17 6.10
CA ILE A 287 -7.81 -9.82 6.04
C ILE A 287 -7.92 -9.34 4.60
N ALA A 288 -6.85 -9.48 3.81
CA ALA A 288 -6.81 -9.05 2.42
C ALA A 288 -7.89 -9.75 1.57
N ILE A 289 -7.97 -11.08 1.65
CA ILE A 289 -8.97 -11.88 0.89
C ILE A 289 -10.39 -11.52 1.32
N THR A 290 -10.65 -11.39 2.61
CA THR A 290 -12.00 -11.08 3.10
C THR A 290 -12.44 -9.66 2.73
N LEU A 291 -11.54 -8.67 2.79
CA LEU A 291 -11.83 -7.31 2.32
C LEU A 291 -12.04 -7.27 0.82
N PHE A 292 -11.14 -7.87 0.04
CA PHE A 292 -11.20 -7.89 -1.41
C PHE A 292 -12.51 -8.50 -1.93
N MET A 293 -12.84 -9.71 -1.45
CA MET A 293 -14.07 -10.38 -1.84
C MET A 293 -15.32 -9.69 -1.29
N GLY A 294 -15.21 -9.11 -0.09
CA GLY A 294 -16.30 -8.33 0.51
C GLY A 294 -16.62 -7.08 -0.30
N ILE A 295 -15.61 -6.34 -0.77
CA ILE A 295 -15.78 -5.16 -1.61
C ILE A 295 -16.44 -5.55 -2.94
N ILE A 296 -15.94 -6.58 -3.60
CA ILE A 296 -16.52 -7.08 -4.85
C ILE A 296 -18.00 -7.48 -4.65
N LEU A 297 -18.29 -8.25 -3.61
CA LEU A 297 -19.65 -8.68 -3.31
C LEU A 297 -20.58 -7.50 -3.02
N LEU A 298 -20.12 -6.53 -2.23
CA LEU A 298 -20.93 -5.36 -1.91
C LEU A 298 -21.15 -4.48 -3.15
N ALA A 299 -20.11 -4.23 -3.96
CA ALA A 299 -20.21 -3.47 -5.20
C ALA A 299 -21.19 -4.11 -6.20
N GLU A 300 -21.14 -5.42 -6.36
CA GLU A 300 -22.07 -6.18 -7.21
C GLU A 300 -23.51 -6.03 -6.70
N ARG A 301 -23.75 -6.21 -5.40
CA ARG A 301 -25.09 -6.16 -4.81
C ARG A 301 -25.70 -4.78 -4.79
N THR A 302 -24.88 -3.74 -4.68
CA THR A 302 -25.34 -2.34 -4.75
C THR A 302 -25.43 -1.82 -6.17
N GLY A 303 -24.93 -2.58 -7.16
CA GLY A 303 -24.91 -2.17 -8.57
C GLY A 303 -23.94 -1.02 -8.84
N ALA A 304 -22.82 -0.96 -8.09
CA ALA A 304 -21.82 0.07 -8.29
C ALA A 304 -21.23 0.00 -9.71
N LYS A 305 -21.10 1.15 -10.36
CA LYS A 305 -20.57 1.28 -11.72
C LYS A 305 -19.46 2.32 -11.75
N ILE A 306 -18.55 2.18 -12.69
CA ILE A 306 -17.53 3.19 -12.98
C ILE A 306 -18.00 3.98 -14.19
N ALA A 307 -18.07 5.31 -14.06
CA ALA A 307 -18.41 6.19 -15.18
C ALA A 307 -17.21 6.31 -16.14
N GLU A 308 -17.48 6.28 -17.44
CA GLU A 308 -16.43 6.48 -18.46
C GLU A 308 -15.84 7.91 -18.44
N ASP A 309 -16.59 8.87 -17.96
CA ASP A 309 -16.16 10.27 -17.90
C ASP A 309 -15.59 10.61 -16.51
N PRO A 310 -14.25 10.80 -16.38
CA PRO A 310 -13.61 11.18 -15.13
C PRO A 310 -14.15 12.49 -14.55
N THR A 311 -14.72 13.38 -15.38
CA THR A 311 -15.29 14.65 -14.93
C THR A 311 -16.65 14.46 -14.24
N ARG A 312 -17.38 13.40 -14.57
CA ARG A 312 -18.61 13.02 -13.89
C ARG A 312 -18.38 12.34 -12.54
N GLN A 313 -17.23 11.70 -12.34
CA GLN A 313 -16.85 11.14 -11.04
C GLN A 313 -16.58 12.23 -9.97
N LEU A 314 -16.25 13.45 -10.41
CA LEU A 314 -15.93 14.58 -9.53
C LEU A 314 -17.12 15.50 -9.21
N SER A 315 -18.28 15.24 -9.80
CA SER A 315 -19.50 16.05 -9.61
C SER A 315 -20.60 15.36 -8.79
N GLY A 316 -20.28 14.19 -8.21
CA GLY A 316 -21.17 13.46 -7.31
C GLY A 316 -20.78 13.61 -5.86
#